data_d8c7d652b6e330c1d613cbd5b57a1bc0
#
_entry.id   d8c7d652b6e330c1d613cbd5b57a1bc0
#
_cell.length_a   1.000
_cell.length_b   1.000
_cell.length_c   1.000
_cell.angle_alpha   90.00
_cell.angle_beta   90.00
_cell.angle_gamma   90.00
#
_symmetry.space_group_name_H-M   'P 1'
#
loop_
_entity.id
_entity.type
_entity.pdbx_description
1 polymer ?
#
loop_
_entity_poly.entity_id
_entity_poly.type
_entity_poly.pdbx_seq_one_letter_code
_entity_poly.pdbx_strand_id
1 'polypeptide(L)'
;MSTNCLFVRGLRQVEHTVFCVQNGDQNQNGQKTYYAPRFNRKVAYSSGQQVKRSILDAVSEALNERRAPVTFNKTLSADGDLEDGEPWSPCNPRYADQLLGGWMRAKSEESDVVKRRSPLSISAMRPLHPLLAGLASESASYDRSDDPEQHSVRVVNADGDEMSDEEVQEFLESNDRTLPRRKWIPEDQVGPRAHGLYVFDVAVDLDRLFTVSTNQHEPELDPEKIEELQEQGWTLTENGEHLVCPDEKQDKIIEALATGLTDWRVTSNQSRTFSPQPTLCLAVSDNANRVTNAIRADLTEEGRGEEAVPIIDSFDGVSVYTMPACKGHVTGITARPDALDEAREDIVEWLRAAEYAA
;
A
#
# COMPACT_ATOMS: atom_id res chain seq x y z
N MET A 1 -29.56 -3.77 -7.75
CA MET A 1 -28.97 -4.94 -7.10
C MET A 1 -28.11 -4.42 -5.96
N SER A 2 -28.40 -4.79 -4.72
CA SER A 2 -27.52 -4.49 -3.59
C SER A 2 -26.25 -5.32 -3.84
N THR A 3 -25.11 -4.68 -4.00
CA THR A 3 -23.82 -5.40 -4.04
C THR A 3 -23.57 -5.99 -2.67
N ASN A 4 -23.43 -7.32 -2.59
CA ASN A 4 -23.08 -8.02 -1.37
C ASN A 4 -21.60 -7.72 -1.05
N CYS A 5 -21.35 -6.64 -0.27
CA CYS A 5 -20.01 -6.13 0.01
C CYS A 5 -19.83 -5.85 1.49
N LEU A 6 -18.65 -6.15 1.99
CA LEU A 6 -18.16 -5.66 3.27
C LEU A 6 -17.28 -4.42 3.03
N PHE A 7 -17.57 -3.32 3.70
CA PHE A 7 -16.77 -2.09 3.65
C PHE A 7 -15.99 -1.88 4.94
N VAL A 8 -14.72 -1.55 4.78
CA VAL A 8 -13.80 -1.25 5.89
C VAL A 8 -13.18 0.12 5.64
N ARG A 9 -13.20 0.99 6.66
CA ARG A 9 -12.48 2.26 6.65
C ARG A 9 -11.57 2.35 7.86
N GLY A 10 -10.27 2.58 7.62
CA GLY A 10 -9.28 2.70 8.69
C GLY A 10 -8.72 4.11 8.79
N LEU A 11 -8.55 4.59 10.02
CA LEU A 11 -7.82 5.81 10.35
C LEU A 11 -6.45 5.45 10.88
N ARG A 12 -5.39 6.07 10.32
CA ARG A 12 -4.00 5.86 10.72
C ARG A 12 -3.31 7.16 11.09
N GLN A 13 -2.42 7.08 12.06
CA GLN A 13 -1.45 8.12 12.34
C GLN A 13 -0.17 7.85 11.54
N VAL A 14 0.36 8.88 10.92
CA VAL A 14 1.60 8.83 10.16
C VAL A 14 2.56 9.86 10.74
N GLU A 15 3.79 9.46 11.01
CA GLU A 15 4.80 10.32 11.61
C GLU A 15 6.09 10.24 10.81
N HIS A 16 6.49 11.37 10.22
CA HIS A 16 7.78 11.63 9.58
C HIS A 16 8.30 10.48 8.70
N THR A 17 7.50 10.02 7.74
CA THR A 17 7.78 8.83 6.92
C THR A 17 7.61 9.06 5.42
N VAL A 18 8.19 8.16 4.63
CA VAL A 18 7.92 8.02 3.20
C VAL A 18 7.18 6.70 2.97
N PHE A 19 5.95 6.73 2.49
CA PHE A 19 5.19 5.51 2.24
C PHE A 19 4.93 5.20 0.77
N CYS A 20 5.10 6.14 -0.13
CA CYS A 20 4.97 5.90 -1.57
C CYS A 20 5.81 6.90 -2.36
N VAL A 21 6.68 6.38 -3.22
CA VAL A 21 7.61 7.19 -4.00
C VAL A 21 7.12 7.36 -5.43
N GLN A 22 7.35 8.52 -6.00
CA GLN A 22 7.20 8.80 -7.42
C GLN A 22 8.59 9.04 -8.01
N ASN A 23 8.91 8.36 -9.10
CA ASN A 23 10.09 8.71 -9.89
C ASN A 23 9.82 10.06 -10.54
N GLY A 24 10.64 11.06 -10.21
CA GLY A 24 10.63 12.37 -10.88
C GLY A 24 11.68 12.39 -11.97
N ASP A 25 11.49 13.26 -12.97
CA ASP A 25 12.56 13.65 -13.88
C ASP A 25 13.71 14.21 -13.06
N GLN A 26 14.95 13.77 -13.36
CA GLN A 26 16.19 14.19 -12.69
C GLN A 26 16.47 13.64 -11.29
N ASN A 27 16.39 12.31 -11.08
CA ASN A 27 16.88 11.62 -9.88
C ASN A 27 16.26 12.01 -8.51
N GLN A 28 15.12 12.67 -8.48
CA GLN A 28 14.41 12.99 -7.25
C GLN A 28 13.31 11.95 -6.98
N ASN A 29 13.68 10.87 -6.31
CA ASN A 29 12.72 9.93 -5.75
C ASN A 29 12.09 10.54 -4.51
N GLY A 30 10.92 11.15 -4.64
CA GLY A 30 10.22 11.80 -3.54
C GLY A 30 8.89 11.13 -3.18
N GLN A 31 8.41 11.41 -1.98
CA GLN A 31 7.08 11.03 -1.52
C GLN A 31 6.00 11.45 -2.52
N LYS A 32 5.09 10.55 -2.92
CA LYS A 32 3.93 10.92 -3.75
C LYS A 32 3.06 11.94 -3.05
N THR A 33 2.74 13.00 -3.79
CA THR A 33 1.94 14.11 -3.28
C THR A 33 0.88 14.53 -4.29
N TYR A 34 -0.19 15.16 -3.80
CA TYR A 34 -1.13 15.89 -4.64
C TYR A 34 -1.41 17.26 -4.02
N TYR A 35 -1.91 18.17 -4.86
CA TYR A 35 -2.29 19.51 -4.41
C TYR A 35 -3.78 19.58 -4.12
N ALA A 36 -4.15 20.05 -2.93
CA ALA A 36 -5.52 20.28 -2.50
C ALA A 36 -5.87 21.78 -2.69
N PRO A 37 -6.48 22.18 -3.81
CA PRO A 37 -6.58 23.59 -4.19
C PRO A 37 -7.44 24.42 -3.25
N ARG A 38 -8.52 23.83 -2.70
CA ARG A 38 -9.41 24.51 -1.72
C ARG A 38 -8.67 24.99 -0.47
N PHE A 39 -7.63 24.25 -0.06
CA PHE A 39 -6.88 24.49 1.17
C PHE A 39 -5.48 25.03 0.90
N ASN A 40 -5.13 25.26 -0.39
CA ASN A 40 -3.81 25.72 -0.83
C ASN A 40 -2.67 24.88 -0.22
N ARG A 41 -2.82 23.54 -0.21
CA ARG A 41 -1.86 22.62 0.43
C ARG A 41 -1.42 21.52 -0.51
N LYS A 42 -0.13 21.19 -0.44
CA LYS A 42 0.44 19.96 -0.99
C LYS A 42 0.47 18.92 0.13
N VAL A 43 -0.11 17.76 -0.09
CA VAL A 43 -0.23 16.68 0.90
C VAL A 43 0.24 15.35 0.31
N ALA A 44 0.80 14.50 1.17
CA ALA A 44 1.23 13.17 0.78
C ALA A 44 0.05 12.21 0.62
N TYR A 45 0.25 11.17 -0.19
CA TYR A 45 -0.65 10.02 -0.27
C TYR A 45 0.12 8.74 -0.61
N SER A 46 -0.43 7.57 -0.24
CA SER A 46 0.00 6.28 -0.76
C SER A 46 -0.98 5.81 -1.83
N SER A 47 -0.48 5.30 -2.96
CA SER A 47 -1.38 4.80 -4.01
C SER A 47 -2.17 3.57 -3.53
N GLY A 48 -3.37 3.37 -4.09
CA GLY A 48 -4.17 2.18 -3.80
C GLY A 48 -3.44 0.87 -4.13
N GLN A 49 -2.57 0.86 -5.12
CA GLN A 49 -1.72 -0.29 -5.44
C GLN A 49 -0.74 -0.61 -4.29
N GLN A 50 -0.13 0.40 -3.68
CA GLN A 50 0.76 0.22 -2.54
C GLN A 50 -0.01 -0.32 -1.33
N VAL A 51 -1.19 0.25 -1.02
CA VAL A 51 -2.05 -0.22 0.08
C VAL A 51 -2.48 -1.66 -0.17
N LYS A 52 -2.96 -1.98 -1.38
CA LYS A 52 -3.36 -3.33 -1.79
C LYS A 52 -2.22 -4.33 -1.64
N ARG A 53 -1.02 -3.95 -2.10
CA ARG A 53 0.16 -4.80 -1.95
C ARG A 53 0.45 -5.09 -0.49
N SER A 54 0.42 -4.07 0.37
CA SER A 54 0.69 -4.22 1.80
C SER A 54 -0.33 -5.13 2.51
N ILE A 55 -1.61 -5.03 2.13
CA ILE A 55 -2.67 -5.93 2.63
C ILE A 55 -2.43 -7.37 2.16
N LEU A 56 -2.14 -7.58 0.87
CA LEU A 56 -1.89 -8.92 0.33
C LEU A 56 -0.58 -9.54 0.85
N ASP A 57 0.44 -8.72 1.16
CA ASP A 57 1.66 -9.18 1.82
C ASP A 57 1.33 -9.69 3.25
N ALA A 58 0.50 -8.96 4.02
CA ALA A 58 0.04 -9.38 5.34
C ALA A 58 -0.82 -10.67 5.29
N VAL A 59 -1.70 -10.80 4.30
CA VAL A 59 -2.46 -12.04 4.05
C VAL A 59 -1.53 -13.22 3.78
N SER A 60 -0.55 -13.04 2.91
CA SER A 60 0.40 -14.11 2.55
C SER A 60 1.26 -14.52 3.76
N GLU A 61 1.65 -13.56 4.60
CA GLU A 61 2.37 -13.81 5.86
C GLU A 61 1.50 -14.60 6.85
N ALA A 62 0.23 -14.21 7.02
CA ALA A 62 -0.72 -14.91 7.89
C ALA A 62 -1.00 -16.35 7.43
N LEU A 63 -1.06 -16.59 6.12
CA LEU A 63 -1.20 -17.95 5.55
C LEU A 63 0.10 -18.74 5.58
N ASN A 64 1.24 -18.12 5.86
CA ASN A 64 2.58 -18.70 5.63
C ASN A 64 2.74 -19.22 4.20
N GLU A 65 2.17 -18.54 3.23
CA GLU A 65 2.21 -18.88 1.81
C GLU A 65 3.00 -17.83 1.01
N ARG A 66 3.65 -18.29 -0.07
CA ARG A 66 4.30 -17.39 -1.01
C ARG A 66 3.26 -16.83 -1.99
N ARG A 67 3.47 -15.59 -2.38
CA ARG A 67 2.73 -14.97 -3.48
C ARG A 67 3.00 -15.71 -4.79
N ALA A 68 2.08 -15.54 -5.75
CA ALA A 68 2.26 -16.05 -7.10
C ALA A 68 3.58 -15.54 -7.73
N PRO A 69 4.30 -16.39 -8.44
CA PRO A 69 5.51 -15.96 -9.17
C PRO A 69 5.15 -14.94 -10.25
N VAL A 70 6.01 -13.94 -10.43
CA VAL A 70 5.90 -12.95 -11.49
C VAL A 70 7.21 -12.93 -12.27
N THR A 71 7.12 -13.02 -13.59
CA THR A 71 8.26 -12.85 -14.49
C THR A 71 8.20 -11.48 -15.12
N PHE A 72 9.24 -10.66 -14.90
CA PHE A 72 9.40 -9.38 -15.58
C PHE A 72 10.13 -9.61 -16.90
N ASN A 73 9.42 -9.42 -17.99
CA ASN A 73 10.00 -9.55 -19.32
C ASN A 73 10.74 -8.26 -19.70
N LYS A 74 11.90 -8.42 -20.31
CA LYS A 74 12.71 -7.33 -20.85
C LYS A 74 13.11 -7.68 -22.28
N THR A 75 13.09 -6.72 -23.17
CA THR A 75 13.54 -6.85 -24.56
C THR A 75 14.65 -5.84 -24.83
N LEU A 76 15.61 -6.23 -25.67
CA LEU A 76 16.61 -5.30 -26.18
C LEU A 76 16.09 -4.71 -27.49
N SER A 77 16.06 -3.37 -27.57
CA SER A 77 15.80 -2.65 -28.81
C SER A 77 16.94 -2.82 -29.82
N ALA A 78 16.71 -2.46 -31.05
CA ALA A 78 17.75 -2.50 -32.11
C ALA A 78 18.94 -1.59 -31.77
N ASP A 79 18.72 -0.55 -30.98
CA ASP A 79 19.74 0.41 -30.54
C ASP A 79 20.47 -0.03 -29.26
N GLY A 80 20.11 -1.19 -28.70
CA GLY A 80 20.74 -1.76 -27.52
C GLY A 80 20.14 -1.28 -26.19
N ASP A 81 19.06 -0.54 -26.20
CA ASP A 81 18.35 -0.10 -25.00
C ASP A 81 17.47 -1.23 -24.44
N LEU A 82 17.37 -1.31 -23.11
CA LEU A 82 16.54 -2.28 -22.39
C LEU A 82 15.11 -1.74 -22.25
N GLU A 83 14.17 -2.36 -22.96
CA GLU A 83 12.77 -2.01 -22.93
C GLU A 83 11.98 -2.94 -21.98
N ASP A 84 10.93 -2.37 -21.35
CA ASP A 84 10.01 -3.13 -20.49
C ASP A 84 8.97 -3.87 -21.34
N GLY A 85 8.94 -5.21 -21.20
CA GLY A 85 7.85 -6.04 -21.70
C GLY A 85 6.75 -6.27 -20.68
N GLU A 86 5.64 -6.85 -21.10
CA GLU A 86 4.52 -7.21 -20.23
C GLU A 86 4.95 -8.22 -19.16
N PRO A 87 4.67 -7.96 -17.86
CA PRO A 87 4.95 -8.93 -16.81
C PRO A 87 4.01 -10.14 -16.95
N TRP A 88 4.55 -11.32 -16.76
CA TRP A 88 3.80 -12.57 -16.79
C TRP A 88 3.51 -13.07 -15.39
N SER A 89 2.29 -13.57 -15.17
CA SER A 89 1.88 -14.28 -13.94
C SER A 89 1.02 -15.50 -14.29
N PRO A 90 0.93 -16.52 -13.40
CA PRO A 90 0.23 -17.78 -13.72
C PRO A 90 -1.29 -17.65 -13.84
N CYS A 91 -1.92 -16.52 -13.44
CA CYS A 91 -3.38 -16.34 -13.43
C CYS A 91 -4.08 -17.54 -12.76
N ASN A 92 -3.69 -17.86 -11.53
CA ASN A 92 -4.10 -19.07 -10.84
C ASN A 92 -4.64 -18.77 -9.43
N PRO A 93 -5.94 -19.01 -9.15
CA PRO A 93 -6.57 -18.72 -7.87
C PRO A 93 -6.10 -19.62 -6.72
N ARG A 94 -5.25 -20.59 -7.00
CA ARG A 94 -4.57 -21.34 -5.93
C ARG A 94 -3.68 -20.45 -5.07
N TYR A 95 -3.19 -19.34 -5.62
CA TYR A 95 -2.45 -18.33 -4.87
C TYR A 95 -3.42 -17.31 -4.28
N ALA A 96 -3.40 -17.14 -2.95
CA ALA A 96 -4.30 -16.26 -2.24
C ALA A 96 -4.20 -14.79 -2.71
N ASP A 97 -2.98 -14.32 -3.02
CA ASP A 97 -2.77 -12.97 -3.54
C ASP A 97 -3.41 -12.76 -4.93
N GLN A 98 -3.49 -13.79 -5.77
CA GLN A 98 -4.19 -13.72 -7.04
C GLN A 98 -5.71 -13.88 -6.86
N LEU A 99 -6.17 -14.81 -6.04
CA LEU A 99 -7.59 -14.98 -5.75
C LEU A 99 -8.20 -13.67 -5.22
N LEU A 100 -7.54 -13.02 -4.26
CA LEU A 100 -7.97 -11.76 -3.66
C LEU A 100 -7.62 -10.52 -4.50
N GLY A 101 -6.48 -10.57 -5.18
CA GLY A 101 -5.94 -9.43 -5.93
C GLY A 101 -6.47 -9.28 -7.35
N GLY A 102 -7.00 -10.35 -7.93
CA GLY A 102 -7.31 -10.44 -9.35
C GLY A 102 -6.04 -10.54 -10.20
N TRP A 103 -6.21 -10.68 -11.50
CA TRP A 103 -5.11 -10.76 -12.47
C TRP A 103 -5.51 -10.23 -13.85
N MET A 104 -4.51 -9.95 -14.65
CA MET A 104 -4.63 -9.72 -16.09
C MET A 104 -3.37 -10.21 -16.77
N ARG A 105 -3.53 -10.99 -17.83
CA ARG A 105 -2.48 -11.41 -18.73
C ARG A 105 -2.94 -11.15 -20.16
N ALA A 106 -2.24 -10.25 -20.86
CA ALA A 106 -2.39 -10.04 -22.27
C ALA A 106 -1.43 -10.97 -23.03
N LYS A 107 -1.88 -11.61 -24.10
CA LYS A 107 -1.01 -12.30 -25.06
C LYS A 107 -0.66 -11.31 -26.17
N SER A 108 0.62 -11.13 -26.46
CA SER A 108 1.13 -10.09 -27.37
C SER A 108 0.78 -10.31 -28.85
N GLU A 109 0.34 -11.49 -29.25
CA GLU A 109 0.07 -11.84 -30.67
C GLU A 109 -1.33 -12.41 -30.92
N GLU A 110 -2.11 -12.70 -29.89
CA GLU A 110 -3.48 -13.19 -29.98
C GLU A 110 -4.40 -12.37 -29.08
N SER A 111 -5.62 -12.13 -29.52
CA SER A 111 -6.63 -11.30 -28.86
C SER A 111 -7.11 -11.82 -27.50
N ASP A 112 -6.56 -12.90 -26.98
CA ASP A 112 -7.03 -13.57 -25.78
C ASP A 112 -6.40 -12.98 -24.51
N VAL A 113 -7.15 -12.08 -23.89
CA VAL A 113 -6.83 -11.53 -22.57
C VAL A 113 -7.48 -12.40 -21.51
N VAL A 114 -6.68 -13.01 -20.62
CA VAL A 114 -7.17 -13.69 -19.43
C VAL A 114 -7.20 -12.68 -18.28
N LYS A 115 -8.40 -12.35 -17.77
CA LYS A 115 -8.57 -11.27 -16.80
C LYS A 115 -9.62 -11.61 -15.75
N ARG A 116 -9.24 -11.50 -14.48
CA ARG A 116 -10.16 -11.56 -13.34
C ARG A 116 -10.18 -10.25 -12.58
N ARG A 117 -11.37 -9.70 -12.38
CA ARG A 117 -11.53 -8.52 -11.52
C ARG A 117 -11.25 -8.89 -10.07
N SER A 118 -10.48 -8.03 -9.40
CA SER A 118 -10.23 -8.17 -7.96
C SER A 118 -11.51 -8.11 -7.14
N PRO A 119 -11.78 -9.05 -6.23
CA PRO A 119 -12.82 -8.89 -5.22
C PRO A 119 -12.48 -7.80 -4.19
N LEU A 120 -11.20 -7.43 -4.03
CA LEU A 120 -10.79 -6.32 -3.16
C LEU A 120 -10.67 -5.02 -3.96
N SER A 121 -11.54 -4.06 -3.70
CA SER A 121 -11.43 -2.68 -4.16
C SER A 121 -10.80 -1.84 -3.04
N ILE A 122 -9.66 -1.23 -3.31
CA ILE A 122 -8.84 -0.55 -2.28
C ILE A 122 -8.54 0.87 -2.72
N SER A 123 -8.81 1.84 -1.83
CA SER A 123 -8.51 3.24 -2.06
C SER A 123 -7.02 3.55 -1.89
N ALA A 124 -6.60 4.71 -2.38
CA ALA A 124 -5.38 5.33 -1.88
C ALA A 124 -5.50 5.61 -0.37
N MET A 125 -4.41 5.44 0.38
CA MET A 125 -4.33 6.00 1.73
C MET A 125 -4.03 7.50 1.59
N ARG A 126 -5.00 8.32 1.95
CA ARG A 126 -5.01 9.77 1.77
C ARG A 126 -5.27 10.47 3.10
N PRO A 127 -4.91 11.76 3.25
CA PRO A 127 -5.29 12.52 4.43
C PRO A 127 -6.78 12.39 4.75
N LEU A 128 -7.12 12.24 6.01
CA LEU A 128 -8.51 12.33 6.48
C LEU A 128 -9.12 13.67 6.06
N HIS A 129 -8.33 14.74 6.21
CA HIS A 129 -8.58 16.07 5.68
C HIS A 129 -7.24 16.74 5.33
N PRO A 130 -7.14 17.59 4.27
CA PRO A 130 -5.89 18.26 3.94
C PRO A 130 -5.27 19.09 5.07
N LEU A 131 -6.07 19.61 5.99
CA LEU A 131 -5.61 20.36 7.17
C LEU A 131 -5.10 19.46 8.32
N LEU A 132 -5.39 18.15 8.28
CA LEU A 132 -4.94 17.17 9.28
C LEU A 132 -3.67 16.41 8.85
N ALA A 133 -3.07 16.81 7.74
CA ALA A 133 -1.84 16.20 7.26
C ALA A 133 -0.89 17.27 6.71
N GLY A 134 0.38 16.95 6.68
CA GLY A 134 1.40 17.85 6.21
C GLY A 134 2.62 17.13 5.64
N LEU A 135 3.56 17.95 5.18
CA LEU A 135 4.87 17.55 4.70
C LEU A 135 5.92 18.23 5.58
N ALA A 136 6.82 17.44 6.14
CA ALA A 136 7.98 17.94 6.85
C ALA A 136 9.20 17.85 5.93
N SER A 137 10.01 18.90 5.90
CA SER A 137 11.28 18.89 5.22
C SER A 137 12.40 18.59 6.23
N GLU A 138 13.42 17.91 5.77
CA GLU A 138 14.63 17.65 6.55
C GLU A 138 15.86 17.75 5.65
N SER A 139 17.00 18.15 6.22
CA SER A 139 18.31 17.99 5.61
C SER A 139 18.89 16.64 6.00
N ALA A 140 19.73 16.07 5.17
CA ALA A 140 20.48 14.86 5.49
C ALA A 140 22.00 15.13 5.46
N SER A 141 22.78 14.29 6.13
CA SER A 141 24.23 14.37 6.05
C SER A 141 24.84 12.99 5.94
N TYR A 142 25.95 12.92 5.22
CA TYR A 142 26.87 11.78 5.23
C TYR A 142 28.16 12.20 5.90
N ASP A 143 28.51 11.52 6.99
CA ASP A 143 29.76 11.74 7.70
C ASP A 143 30.75 10.64 7.31
N ARG A 144 31.99 11.01 7.00
CA ARG A 144 33.08 10.06 6.84
C ARG A 144 33.83 9.87 8.14
N SER A 145 34.30 8.66 8.40
CA SER A 145 35.20 8.39 9.52
C SER A 145 36.64 8.90 9.23
N ASP A 146 37.47 8.93 10.24
CA ASP A 146 38.92 9.22 10.09
C ASP A 146 39.72 7.99 9.65
N ASP A 147 39.05 6.84 9.57
CA ASP A 147 39.69 5.58 9.22
C ASP A 147 39.77 5.44 7.68
N PRO A 148 40.97 5.52 7.06
CA PRO A 148 41.10 5.42 5.62
C PRO A 148 40.72 4.05 5.05
N GLU A 149 40.75 2.99 5.89
CA GLU A 149 40.32 1.65 5.47
C GLU A 149 38.81 1.56 5.34
N GLN A 150 38.05 2.39 6.06
CA GLN A 150 36.59 2.44 6.00
C GLN A 150 36.10 3.47 4.99
N HIS A 151 36.72 4.64 4.90
CA HIS A 151 36.27 5.74 4.05
C HIS A 151 37.41 6.39 3.30
N SER A 152 37.50 6.14 2.00
CA SER A 152 38.42 6.85 1.11
C SER A 152 37.81 8.15 0.59
N VAL A 153 38.66 9.13 0.30
CA VAL A 153 38.29 10.37 -0.38
C VAL A 153 39.00 10.38 -1.72
N ARG A 154 38.24 10.53 -2.77
CA ARG A 154 38.73 10.70 -4.15
C ARG A 154 38.49 12.14 -4.58
N VAL A 155 39.52 12.81 -5.01
CA VAL A 155 39.46 14.16 -5.57
C VAL A 155 39.75 14.07 -7.07
N VAL A 156 38.94 14.68 -7.91
CA VAL A 156 39.16 14.78 -9.36
C VAL A 156 39.37 16.25 -9.74
N ASN A 157 40.23 16.49 -10.70
CA ASN A 157 40.43 17.82 -11.26
C ASN A 157 39.27 18.24 -12.18
N ALA A 158 39.37 19.45 -12.77
CA ALA A 158 38.33 19.99 -13.65
C ALA A 158 38.15 19.16 -14.95
N ASP A 159 39.17 18.44 -15.38
CA ASP A 159 39.17 17.59 -16.57
C ASP A 159 38.62 16.18 -16.29
N GLY A 160 38.37 15.86 -15.02
CA GLY A 160 37.82 14.57 -14.56
C GLY A 160 38.88 13.54 -14.18
N ASP A 161 40.16 13.90 -14.21
CA ASP A 161 41.27 13.02 -13.81
C ASP A 161 41.41 12.98 -12.28
N GLU A 162 41.80 11.83 -11.74
CA GLU A 162 42.04 11.65 -10.31
C GLU A 162 43.36 12.31 -9.90
N MET A 163 43.27 13.15 -8.88
CA MET A 163 44.44 13.81 -8.30
C MET A 163 45.15 12.87 -7.34
N SER A 164 46.47 12.92 -7.32
CA SER A 164 47.28 12.23 -6.33
C SER A 164 47.12 12.88 -4.94
N ASP A 165 47.49 12.15 -3.88
CA ASP A 165 47.42 12.66 -2.50
C ASP A 165 48.29 13.91 -2.32
N GLU A 166 49.47 13.97 -2.99
CA GLU A 166 50.35 15.13 -2.96
C GLU A 166 49.72 16.36 -3.62
N GLU A 167 49.10 16.18 -4.78
CA GLU A 167 48.37 17.27 -5.49
C GLU A 167 47.19 17.80 -4.69
N VAL A 168 46.45 16.87 -4.02
CA VAL A 168 45.35 17.25 -3.13
C VAL A 168 45.86 18.05 -1.93
N GLN A 169 46.95 17.62 -1.32
CA GLN A 169 47.53 18.31 -0.16
C GLN A 169 48.07 19.71 -0.55
N GLU A 170 48.80 19.81 -1.66
CA GLU A 170 49.28 21.11 -2.19
C GLU A 170 48.11 22.07 -2.48
N PHE A 171 47.02 21.55 -3.06
CA PHE A 171 45.80 22.35 -3.33
C PHE A 171 45.16 22.86 -2.02
N LEU A 172 45.08 22.00 -1.00
CA LEU A 172 44.45 22.36 0.27
C LEU A 172 45.27 23.40 1.03
N GLU A 173 46.61 23.23 1.07
CA GLU A 173 47.54 24.17 1.71
C GLU A 173 47.56 25.53 0.99
N SER A 174 47.60 25.52 -0.35
CA SER A 174 47.64 26.73 -1.17
C SER A 174 46.37 27.58 -1.08
N ASN A 175 45.24 26.96 -0.76
CA ASN A 175 43.94 27.60 -0.71
C ASN A 175 43.41 27.77 0.73
N ASP A 176 44.17 27.44 1.75
CA ASP A 176 43.74 27.45 3.16
C ASP A 176 42.42 26.71 3.36
N ARG A 177 42.33 25.49 2.83
CA ARG A 177 41.15 24.66 2.87
C ARG A 177 41.39 23.31 3.50
N THR A 178 40.32 22.66 3.95
CA THR A 178 40.33 21.28 4.45
C THR A 178 39.28 20.46 3.74
N LEU A 179 39.48 19.17 3.59
CA LEU A 179 38.45 18.28 3.06
C LEU A 179 37.29 18.16 4.06
N PRO A 180 36.06 18.47 3.65
CA PRO A 180 34.91 18.35 4.54
C PRO A 180 34.73 16.91 5.03
N ARG A 181 34.55 16.74 6.34
CA ARG A 181 34.21 15.42 6.94
C ARG A 181 32.75 15.05 6.71
N ARG A 182 31.91 16.03 6.39
CA ARG A 182 30.46 15.88 6.27
C ARG A 182 29.98 16.44 4.94
N LYS A 183 29.21 15.62 4.21
CA LYS A 183 28.45 16.07 3.06
C LYS A 183 27.03 16.37 3.49
N TRP A 184 26.65 17.63 3.43
CA TRP A 184 25.26 18.04 3.65
C TRP A 184 24.44 17.87 2.37
N ILE A 185 23.22 17.36 2.53
CA ILE A 185 22.21 17.30 1.49
C ILE A 185 21.07 18.24 1.92
N PRO A 186 20.84 19.32 1.18
CA PRO A 186 19.78 20.28 1.51
C PRO A 186 18.38 19.65 1.42
N GLU A 187 17.41 20.26 2.08
CA GLU A 187 16.03 19.77 2.21
C GLU A 187 15.35 19.51 0.86
N ASP A 188 15.61 20.37 -0.15
CA ASP A 188 15.07 20.25 -1.49
C ASP A 188 15.55 18.99 -2.25
N GLN A 189 16.67 18.41 -1.82
CA GLN A 189 17.24 17.18 -2.40
C GLN A 189 16.86 15.90 -1.63
N VAL A 190 16.45 16.01 -0.36
CA VAL A 190 16.09 14.85 0.46
C VAL A 190 14.67 14.37 0.17
N GLY A 191 13.79 15.27 -0.20
CA GLY A 191 12.36 15.03 -0.39
C GLY A 191 11.58 15.06 0.93
N PRO A 192 10.28 15.40 0.87
CA PRO A 192 9.46 15.62 2.04
C PRO A 192 9.05 14.30 2.74
N ARG A 193 8.81 14.40 4.05
CA ARG A 193 8.25 13.35 4.90
C ARG A 193 6.78 13.61 5.17
N ALA A 194 5.97 12.56 5.12
CA ALA A 194 4.56 12.64 5.42
C ALA A 194 4.32 12.58 6.94
N HIS A 195 3.37 13.38 7.43
CA HIS A 195 2.85 13.30 8.79
C HIS A 195 1.37 13.67 8.85
N GLY A 196 0.66 13.21 9.89
CA GLY A 196 -0.74 13.53 10.15
C GLY A 196 -1.68 12.34 10.17
N LEU A 197 -2.97 12.59 9.97
CA LEU A 197 -4.02 11.58 9.99
C LEU A 197 -4.46 11.19 8.59
N TYR A 198 -4.43 9.90 8.32
CA TYR A 198 -4.70 9.31 7.01
C TYR A 198 -5.79 8.25 7.08
N VAL A 199 -6.57 8.14 6.02
CA VAL A 199 -7.61 7.11 5.87
C VAL A 199 -7.35 6.24 4.64
N PHE A 200 -7.74 4.99 4.75
CA PHE A 200 -7.86 4.05 3.64
C PHE A 200 -9.24 3.40 3.68
N ASP A 201 -9.74 3.01 2.53
CA ASP A 201 -11.01 2.33 2.38
C ASP A 201 -10.81 1.03 1.60
N VAL A 202 -11.49 -0.04 2.03
CA VAL A 202 -11.53 -1.33 1.36
C VAL A 202 -12.98 -1.74 1.18
N ALA A 203 -13.34 -2.22 0.00
CA ALA A 203 -14.57 -2.95 -0.25
C ALA A 203 -14.22 -4.39 -0.65
N VAL A 204 -14.82 -5.36 0.03
CA VAL A 204 -14.71 -6.78 -0.26
C VAL A 204 -15.99 -7.21 -0.95
N ASP A 205 -15.90 -7.58 -2.22
CA ASP A 205 -17.00 -8.12 -3.05
C ASP A 205 -17.18 -9.60 -2.68
N LEU A 206 -18.21 -9.89 -1.89
CA LEU A 206 -18.45 -11.24 -1.34
C LEU A 206 -18.91 -12.22 -2.43
N ASP A 207 -19.63 -11.74 -3.46
CA ASP A 207 -20.09 -12.60 -4.55
C ASP A 207 -18.92 -13.17 -5.37
N ARG A 208 -17.76 -12.46 -5.39
CA ARG A 208 -16.57 -12.84 -6.15
C ARG A 208 -15.43 -13.39 -5.30
N LEU A 209 -15.54 -13.33 -3.99
CA LEU A 209 -14.41 -13.57 -3.09
C LEU A 209 -13.78 -14.95 -3.32
N PHE A 210 -14.62 -15.99 -3.43
CA PHE A 210 -14.21 -17.38 -3.54
C PHE A 210 -14.61 -18.06 -4.85
N THR A 211 -15.10 -17.29 -5.83
CA THR A 211 -15.54 -17.81 -7.12
C THR A 211 -14.67 -17.30 -8.26
N VAL A 212 -14.50 -18.11 -9.30
CA VAL A 212 -13.82 -17.75 -10.55
C VAL A 212 -14.69 -18.18 -11.72
N SER A 213 -14.92 -17.29 -12.68
CA SER A 213 -15.76 -17.57 -13.84
C SER A 213 -15.12 -18.59 -14.77
N THR A 214 -15.93 -19.51 -15.30
CA THR A 214 -15.56 -20.48 -16.34
C THR A 214 -15.89 -20.00 -17.74
N ASN A 215 -16.44 -18.77 -17.89
CA ASN A 215 -16.84 -18.21 -19.17
C ASN A 215 -15.63 -18.06 -20.11
N GLN A 216 -15.70 -18.67 -21.28
CA GLN A 216 -14.63 -18.67 -22.28
C GLN A 216 -14.73 -17.51 -23.30
N HIS A 217 -15.83 -16.71 -23.28
CA HIS A 217 -15.93 -15.50 -24.11
C HIS A 217 -15.20 -14.29 -23.47
N GLU A 218 -15.16 -14.26 -22.14
CA GLU A 218 -14.36 -13.31 -21.34
C GLU A 218 -13.60 -14.11 -20.28
N PRO A 219 -12.53 -14.82 -20.64
CA PRO A 219 -11.96 -15.84 -19.77
C PRO A 219 -11.26 -15.22 -18.56
N GLU A 220 -11.61 -15.72 -17.39
CA GLU A 220 -10.85 -15.52 -16.16
C GLU A 220 -9.74 -16.58 -16.00
N LEU A 221 -9.91 -17.76 -16.63
CA LEU A 221 -8.98 -18.88 -16.60
C LEU A 221 -8.77 -19.46 -18.01
N ASP A 222 -7.58 -20.02 -18.25
CA ASP A 222 -7.37 -20.90 -19.39
C ASP A 222 -8.15 -22.20 -19.19
N PRO A 223 -8.69 -22.84 -20.25
CA PRO A 223 -9.46 -24.09 -20.13
C PRO A 223 -8.73 -25.21 -19.36
N GLU A 224 -7.43 -25.40 -19.64
CA GLU A 224 -6.59 -26.41 -18.97
C GLU A 224 -6.49 -26.16 -17.45
N LYS A 225 -6.60 -24.89 -17.05
CA LYS A 225 -6.53 -24.50 -15.62
C LYS A 225 -7.80 -24.85 -14.87
N ILE A 226 -8.94 -24.92 -15.55
CA ILE A 226 -10.22 -25.34 -14.96
C ILE A 226 -10.12 -26.81 -14.52
N GLU A 227 -9.60 -27.68 -15.38
CA GLU A 227 -9.43 -29.11 -15.07
C GLU A 227 -8.42 -29.31 -13.91
N GLU A 228 -7.28 -28.60 -13.97
CA GLU A 228 -6.27 -28.63 -12.89
C GLU A 228 -6.86 -28.23 -11.52
N LEU A 229 -7.70 -27.20 -11.48
CA LEU A 229 -8.32 -26.73 -10.25
C LEU A 229 -9.36 -27.73 -9.72
N GLN A 230 -10.13 -28.37 -10.59
CA GLN A 230 -11.07 -29.41 -10.17
C GLN A 230 -10.33 -30.61 -9.55
N GLU A 231 -9.18 -31.01 -10.10
CA GLU A 231 -8.33 -32.04 -9.48
C GLU A 231 -7.79 -31.62 -8.09
N GLN A 232 -7.69 -30.31 -7.84
CA GLN A 232 -7.29 -29.71 -6.55
C GLN A 232 -8.47 -29.46 -5.60
N GLY A 233 -9.67 -29.98 -5.91
CA GLY A 233 -10.84 -29.90 -5.06
C GLY A 233 -11.73 -28.67 -5.26
N TRP A 234 -11.48 -27.86 -6.32
CA TRP A 234 -12.42 -26.81 -6.72
C TRP A 234 -13.66 -27.43 -7.33
N THR A 235 -14.83 -26.92 -6.99
CA THR A 235 -16.10 -27.46 -7.45
C THR A 235 -16.81 -26.51 -8.42
N LEU A 236 -17.48 -27.05 -9.43
CA LEU A 236 -18.34 -26.23 -10.30
C LEU A 236 -19.67 -25.93 -9.59
N THR A 237 -20.16 -24.74 -9.77
CA THR A 237 -21.55 -24.39 -9.44
C THR A 237 -22.55 -25.24 -10.21
N GLU A 238 -23.80 -25.37 -9.75
CA GLU A 238 -24.83 -26.20 -10.42
C GLU A 238 -25.04 -25.82 -11.90
N ASN A 239 -24.94 -24.54 -12.21
CA ASN A 239 -25.07 -24.02 -13.60
C ASN A 239 -23.76 -24.14 -14.39
N GLY A 240 -22.66 -24.55 -13.78
CA GLY A 240 -21.35 -24.69 -14.41
C GLY A 240 -20.64 -23.36 -14.76
N GLU A 241 -21.15 -22.23 -14.32
CA GLU A 241 -20.64 -20.90 -14.70
C GLU A 241 -19.45 -20.44 -13.85
N HIS A 242 -19.24 -21.04 -12.66
CA HIS A 242 -18.16 -20.67 -11.77
C HIS A 242 -17.49 -21.90 -11.15
N LEU A 243 -16.20 -21.77 -10.87
CA LEU A 243 -15.45 -22.61 -9.95
C LEU A 243 -15.46 -22.00 -8.56
N VAL A 244 -15.76 -22.80 -7.55
CA VAL A 244 -15.80 -22.41 -6.13
C VAL A 244 -14.58 -22.95 -5.42
N CYS A 245 -13.94 -22.10 -4.63
CA CYS A 245 -12.78 -22.44 -3.80
C CYS A 245 -13.16 -23.49 -2.75
N PRO A 246 -12.31 -24.50 -2.45
CA PRO A 246 -12.56 -25.47 -1.39
C PRO A 246 -12.78 -24.83 -0.03
N ASP A 247 -13.76 -25.32 0.77
CA ASP A 247 -14.15 -24.74 2.07
C ASP A 247 -12.99 -24.59 3.05
N GLU A 248 -12.13 -25.62 3.17
CA GLU A 248 -10.95 -25.55 4.05
C GLU A 248 -10.01 -24.39 3.67
N LYS A 249 -9.91 -24.10 2.38
CA LYS A 249 -9.10 -23.00 1.89
C LYS A 249 -9.79 -21.65 2.09
N GLN A 250 -11.13 -21.61 1.93
CA GLN A 250 -11.91 -20.41 2.22
C GLN A 250 -11.72 -19.98 3.67
N ASP A 251 -11.85 -20.90 4.63
CA ASP A 251 -11.69 -20.63 6.06
C ASP A 251 -10.31 -20.02 6.38
N LYS A 252 -9.25 -20.61 5.84
CA LYS A 252 -7.89 -20.09 6.02
C LYS A 252 -7.74 -18.68 5.44
N ILE A 253 -8.29 -18.44 4.25
CA ILE A 253 -8.23 -17.13 3.59
C ILE A 253 -9.06 -16.09 4.36
N ILE A 254 -10.21 -16.45 4.92
CA ILE A 254 -11.04 -15.56 5.74
C ILE A 254 -10.24 -15.05 6.93
N GLU A 255 -9.61 -15.92 7.69
CA GLU A 255 -8.78 -15.53 8.85
C GLU A 255 -7.59 -14.67 8.46
N ALA A 256 -6.91 -15.03 7.36
CA ALA A 256 -5.78 -14.28 6.85
C ALA A 256 -6.21 -12.92 6.28
N LEU A 257 -7.36 -12.84 5.61
CA LEU A 257 -7.90 -11.58 5.09
C LEU A 257 -8.28 -10.63 6.23
N ALA A 258 -8.95 -11.12 7.26
CA ALA A 258 -9.25 -10.33 8.45
C ALA A 258 -7.98 -9.77 9.10
N THR A 259 -6.92 -10.59 9.22
CA THR A 259 -5.60 -10.13 9.66
C THR A 259 -5.02 -9.08 8.71
N GLY A 260 -5.07 -9.33 7.39
CA GLY A 260 -4.59 -8.38 6.39
C GLY A 260 -5.34 -7.05 6.40
N LEU A 261 -6.62 -7.02 6.76
CA LEU A 261 -7.41 -5.79 6.84
C LEU A 261 -7.13 -4.97 8.12
N THR A 262 -6.77 -5.63 9.21
CA THR A 262 -6.54 -4.99 10.51
C THR A 262 -5.08 -4.64 10.77
N ASP A 263 -4.11 -5.44 10.30
CA ASP A 263 -2.70 -5.38 10.72
C ASP A 263 -1.69 -5.24 9.57
N TRP A 264 -2.09 -4.74 8.41
CA TRP A 264 -1.16 -4.48 7.32
C TRP A 264 -0.24 -3.29 7.61
N ARG A 265 0.94 -3.26 7.01
CA ARG A 265 1.90 -2.16 7.13
C ARG A 265 2.61 -1.88 5.80
N VAL A 266 3.03 -0.64 5.61
CA VAL A 266 3.91 -0.29 4.50
C VAL A 266 5.33 -0.75 4.85
N THR A 267 5.92 -1.57 4.01
CA THR A 267 7.28 -2.11 4.20
C THR A 267 8.33 -1.47 3.29
N SER A 268 7.90 -0.89 2.17
CA SER A 268 8.79 -0.22 1.23
C SER A 268 9.23 1.16 1.74
N ASN A 269 10.46 1.55 1.40
CA ASN A 269 11.04 2.85 1.74
C ASN A 269 11.13 3.15 3.26
N GLN A 270 11.18 2.12 4.10
CA GLN A 270 11.14 2.26 5.56
C GLN A 270 12.52 2.17 6.24
N SER A 271 13.60 1.88 5.52
CA SER A 271 14.93 1.67 6.13
C SER A 271 15.50 2.89 6.86
N ARG A 272 15.11 4.11 6.46
CA ARG A 272 15.55 5.37 7.09
C ARG A 272 14.39 6.28 7.49
N THR A 273 13.16 5.86 7.21
CA THR A 273 11.95 6.65 7.39
C THR A 273 10.85 5.80 8.04
N PHE A 274 11.28 4.84 8.87
CA PHE A 274 10.37 3.94 9.54
C PHE A 274 9.39 4.71 10.45
N SER A 275 8.12 4.42 10.30
CA SER A 275 7.05 4.81 11.21
C SER A 275 6.13 3.62 11.41
N PRO A 276 5.70 3.31 12.64
CA PRO A 276 4.76 2.22 12.91
C PRO A 276 3.44 2.39 12.18
N GLN A 277 3.04 3.61 11.88
CA GLN A 277 1.76 3.96 11.23
C GLN A 277 0.56 3.26 11.89
N PRO A 278 0.36 3.42 13.21
CA PRO A 278 -0.66 2.66 13.94
C PRO A 278 -2.06 2.96 13.39
N THR A 279 -2.88 1.91 13.32
CA THR A 279 -4.32 2.05 13.10
C THR A 279 -4.95 2.60 14.39
N LEU A 280 -5.55 3.78 14.31
CA LEU A 280 -6.20 4.45 15.45
C LEU A 280 -7.65 4.00 15.61
N CYS A 281 -8.32 3.75 14.50
CA CYS A 281 -9.71 3.36 14.46
C CYS A 281 -10.03 2.58 13.19
N LEU A 282 -10.95 1.63 13.29
CA LEU A 282 -11.50 0.89 12.17
C LEU A 282 -13.02 0.95 12.22
N ALA A 283 -13.67 1.22 11.09
CA ALA A 283 -15.11 1.14 10.91
C ALA A 283 -15.45 0.06 9.87
N VAL A 284 -16.43 -0.79 10.18
CA VAL A 284 -16.87 -1.91 9.36
C VAL A 284 -18.39 -1.87 9.17
N SER A 285 -18.87 -2.07 7.95
CA SER A 285 -20.30 -2.06 7.60
C SER A 285 -20.56 -2.72 6.25
N ASP A 286 -21.81 -3.06 5.97
CA ASP A 286 -22.33 -3.43 4.63
C ASP A 286 -22.57 -2.20 3.72
N ASN A 287 -22.33 -1.00 4.23
CA ASN A 287 -22.66 0.24 3.54
C ASN A 287 -21.48 1.24 3.56
N ALA A 288 -20.99 1.60 2.38
CA ALA A 288 -19.88 2.54 2.21
C ALA A 288 -20.14 3.92 2.88
N ASN A 289 -21.38 4.42 2.84
CA ASN A 289 -21.71 5.69 3.44
C ASN A 289 -21.61 5.65 4.97
N ARG A 290 -21.96 4.51 5.57
CA ARG A 290 -21.87 4.34 7.03
C ARG A 290 -20.42 4.41 7.52
N VAL A 291 -19.51 3.66 6.91
CA VAL A 291 -18.08 3.72 7.31
C VAL A 291 -17.48 5.11 7.07
N THR A 292 -17.90 5.79 6.00
CA THR A 292 -17.43 7.14 5.69
C THR A 292 -17.94 8.17 6.69
N ASN A 293 -19.18 8.04 7.15
CA ASN A 293 -19.75 8.91 8.18
C ASN A 293 -19.21 8.60 9.58
N ALA A 294 -18.86 7.33 9.85
CA ALA A 294 -18.29 6.94 11.13
C ALA A 294 -16.89 7.53 11.37
N ILE A 295 -16.06 7.62 10.33
CA ILE A 295 -14.72 8.21 10.40
C ILE A 295 -14.62 9.33 9.38
N ARG A 296 -14.68 10.58 9.85
CA ARG A 296 -14.64 11.79 9.02
C ARG A 296 -13.88 12.92 9.68
N ALA A 297 -13.82 14.07 9.05
CA ALA A 297 -13.33 15.31 9.65
C ALA A 297 -14.32 16.44 9.37
N ASP A 298 -14.45 17.35 10.33
CA ASP A 298 -15.18 18.60 10.19
C ASP A 298 -14.26 19.80 10.37
N LEU A 299 -14.67 20.93 9.79
CA LEU A 299 -14.01 22.21 10.01
C LEU A 299 -14.51 22.83 11.31
N THR A 300 -13.59 23.42 12.08
CA THR A 300 -13.96 24.11 13.31
C THR A 300 -14.66 25.43 13.00
N GLU A 301 -15.72 25.76 13.76
CA GLU A 301 -16.46 27.03 13.58
C GLU A 301 -15.60 28.26 13.95
N GLU A 302 -14.68 28.11 14.90
CA GLU A 302 -13.86 29.20 15.44
C GLU A 302 -12.77 29.67 14.48
N GLY A 303 -12.27 28.79 13.61
CA GLY A 303 -11.15 29.04 12.68
C GLY A 303 -11.53 29.55 11.30
N ARG A 304 -12.76 29.95 11.01
CA ARG A 304 -13.25 30.29 9.66
C ARG A 304 -12.93 29.21 8.61
N GLY A 305 -12.86 27.92 9.04
CA GLY A 305 -12.49 26.78 8.22
C GLY A 305 -10.98 26.62 8.01
N GLU A 306 -10.14 27.21 8.83
CA GLU A 306 -8.67 27.06 8.80
C GLU A 306 -8.17 25.85 9.59
N GLU A 307 -8.99 25.28 10.47
CA GLU A 307 -8.68 24.09 11.25
C GLU A 307 -9.69 22.99 10.96
N ALA A 308 -9.24 21.74 11.02
CA ALA A 308 -10.08 20.56 10.93
C ALA A 308 -9.88 19.67 12.16
N VAL A 309 -10.94 19.00 12.58
CA VAL A 309 -10.91 18.03 13.67
C VAL A 309 -11.38 16.66 13.16
N PRO A 310 -10.72 15.57 13.57
CA PRO A 310 -11.21 14.23 13.29
C PRO A 310 -12.45 13.94 14.14
N ILE A 311 -13.42 13.24 13.54
CA ILE A 311 -14.66 12.80 14.18
C ILE A 311 -14.79 11.30 14.00
N ILE A 312 -15.10 10.63 15.10
CA ILE A 312 -15.41 9.21 15.15
C ILE A 312 -16.76 9.04 15.84
N ASP A 313 -17.73 8.54 15.10
CA ASP A 313 -19.08 8.30 15.58
C ASP A 313 -19.45 6.82 15.41
N SER A 314 -20.13 6.26 16.42
CA SER A 314 -20.76 4.94 16.36
C SER A 314 -22.27 5.11 16.30
N PHE A 315 -22.91 4.44 15.35
CA PHE A 315 -24.35 4.45 15.16
C PHE A 315 -24.82 3.14 14.52
N ASP A 316 -26.14 2.93 14.43
CA ASP A 316 -26.73 1.69 13.94
C ASP A 316 -26.23 1.31 12.53
N GLY A 317 -25.78 0.05 12.39
CA GLY A 317 -25.33 -0.54 11.14
C GLY A 317 -23.86 -0.24 10.79
N VAL A 318 -23.08 0.29 11.72
CA VAL A 318 -21.63 0.36 11.61
C VAL A 318 -20.99 -0.07 12.93
N SER A 319 -20.02 -0.99 12.85
CA SER A 319 -19.15 -1.35 13.97
C SER A 319 -17.90 -0.48 13.95
N VAL A 320 -17.55 0.12 15.10
CA VAL A 320 -16.41 1.04 15.21
C VAL A 320 -15.50 0.57 16.34
N TYR A 321 -14.24 0.31 15.97
CA TYR A 321 -13.20 -0.22 16.86
C TYR A 321 -12.13 0.84 17.05
N THR A 322 -11.93 1.32 18.29
CA THR A 322 -11.07 2.47 18.55
C THR A 322 -9.95 2.11 19.52
N MET A 323 -8.71 2.34 19.10
CA MET A 323 -7.51 2.13 19.88
C MET A 323 -7.25 3.30 20.86
N PRO A 324 -6.58 3.06 22.02
CA PRO A 324 -6.28 4.11 23.01
C PRO A 324 -5.51 5.32 22.44
N ALA A 325 -4.61 5.09 21.47
CA ALA A 325 -3.86 6.15 20.81
C ALA A 325 -4.75 7.18 20.11
N CYS A 326 -5.97 6.80 19.71
CA CYS A 326 -6.94 7.72 19.09
C CYS A 326 -7.39 8.85 20.02
N LYS A 327 -7.36 8.64 21.35
CA LYS A 327 -7.72 9.65 22.35
C LYS A 327 -6.85 10.91 22.31
N GLY A 328 -5.65 10.82 21.73
CA GLY A 328 -4.80 11.99 21.47
C GLY A 328 -5.34 12.92 20.39
N HIS A 329 -6.31 12.45 19.59
CA HIS A 329 -6.84 13.17 18.43
C HIS A 329 -8.35 13.44 18.52
N VAL A 330 -9.10 12.57 19.21
CA VAL A 330 -10.56 12.66 19.35
C VAL A 330 -10.95 12.55 20.81
N THR A 331 -11.78 13.48 21.28
CA THR A 331 -12.30 13.49 22.66
C THR A 331 -13.63 12.75 22.75
N GLY A 332 -13.97 12.26 23.95
CA GLY A 332 -15.29 11.66 24.22
C GLY A 332 -15.51 10.25 23.67
N ILE A 333 -14.48 9.63 23.08
CA ILE A 333 -14.58 8.27 22.55
C ILE A 333 -14.24 7.19 23.58
N THR A 334 -14.90 6.04 23.46
CA THR A 334 -14.50 4.82 24.17
C THR A 334 -13.44 4.12 23.35
N ALA A 335 -12.30 3.80 23.97
CA ALA A 335 -11.19 3.14 23.29
C ALA A 335 -10.68 1.96 24.12
N ARG A 336 -10.31 0.87 23.43
CA ARG A 336 -9.88 -0.38 24.03
C ARG A 336 -8.56 -0.85 23.41
N PRO A 337 -7.61 -1.39 24.20
CA PRO A 337 -6.34 -1.90 23.68
C PRO A 337 -6.50 -3.09 22.70
N ASP A 338 -7.56 -3.87 22.87
CA ASP A 338 -7.91 -5.08 22.11
C ASP A 338 -8.90 -4.80 20.96
N ALA A 339 -9.19 -3.53 20.66
CA ALA A 339 -10.20 -3.14 19.66
C ALA A 339 -9.90 -3.70 18.25
N LEU A 340 -8.64 -3.83 17.85
CA LEU A 340 -8.29 -4.41 16.55
C LEU A 340 -8.41 -5.94 16.54
N ASP A 341 -8.23 -6.60 17.69
CA ASP A 341 -8.47 -8.05 17.81
C ASP A 341 -9.97 -8.33 17.71
N GLU A 342 -10.81 -7.54 18.38
CA GLU A 342 -12.27 -7.60 18.20
C GLU A 342 -12.69 -7.36 16.76
N ALA A 343 -12.13 -6.31 16.12
CA ALA A 343 -12.43 -6.04 14.72
C ALA A 343 -12.09 -7.23 13.81
N ARG A 344 -10.99 -7.94 14.10
CA ARG A 344 -10.58 -9.13 13.35
C ARG A 344 -11.57 -10.26 13.54
N GLU A 345 -11.98 -10.54 14.77
CA GLU A 345 -12.96 -11.57 15.10
C GLU A 345 -14.31 -11.28 14.41
N ASP A 346 -14.83 -10.07 14.52
CA ASP A 346 -16.09 -9.67 13.90
C ASP A 346 -16.02 -9.73 12.36
N ILE A 347 -14.90 -9.35 11.74
CA ILE A 347 -14.70 -9.50 10.28
C ILE A 347 -14.72 -10.98 9.88
N VAL A 348 -14.08 -11.87 10.67
CA VAL A 348 -14.13 -13.32 10.42
C VAL A 348 -15.55 -13.84 10.50
N GLU A 349 -16.30 -13.46 11.56
CA GLU A 349 -17.71 -13.85 11.70
C GLU A 349 -18.56 -13.36 10.53
N TRP A 350 -18.37 -12.12 10.12
CA TRP A 350 -19.05 -11.52 8.97
C TRP A 350 -18.77 -12.27 7.66
N LEU A 351 -17.51 -12.56 7.39
CA LEU A 351 -17.11 -13.29 6.20
C LEU A 351 -17.61 -14.73 6.22
N ARG A 352 -17.65 -15.40 7.37
CA ARG A 352 -18.20 -16.77 7.50
C ARG A 352 -19.72 -16.82 7.37
N ALA A 353 -20.41 -15.77 7.81
CA ALA A 353 -21.88 -15.67 7.71
C ALA A 353 -22.37 -15.26 6.31
N ALA A 354 -21.45 -14.81 5.43
CA ALA A 354 -21.81 -14.37 4.09
C ALA A 354 -22.25 -15.55 3.22
N GLU A 355 -23.34 -15.35 2.47
CA GLU A 355 -23.73 -16.27 1.39
C GLU A 355 -22.85 -15.97 0.18
N TYR A 356 -21.92 -16.88 -0.10
CA TYR A 356 -21.11 -16.82 -1.31
C TYR A 356 -21.92 -17.40 -2.49
N ALA A 357 -21.70 -16.85 -3.70
CA ALA A 357 -22.37 -17.36 -4.89
C ALA A 357 -22.07 -18.85 -5.06
N ALA A 358 -23.13 -19.68 -4.93
CA ALA A 358 -23.08 -21.14 -5.05
C ALA A 358 -23.34 -21.58 -6.51
#